data_f092f2364eef051741f0ef1bc374eb25
#
_entry.id   f092f2364eef051741f0ef1bc374eb25
#
_cell.length_a   1.000
_cell.length_b   1.000
_cell.length_c   1.000
_cell.angle_alpha   90.00
_cell.angle_beta   90.00
_cell.angle_gamma   90.00
#
_symmetry.space_group_name_H-M   'P 1'
#
loop_
_entity.id
_entity.type
_entity.pdbx_description
1 polymer ?
#
loop_
_entity_poly.entity_id
_entity_poly.type
_entity_poly.pdbx_seq_one_letter_code
_entity_poly.pdbx_strand_id
1 'polypeptide(L)'
;RFVADFIGESNIVNAVMIDDYLVEIYGKQYECVDAGLDKNKRVEVVIRPEDLEITSSEKGKINVVVDTQLFRGVHYEICCLDDQYNEWIVHSTKEAKPGSAVGLNFDPEAIHIMVPGETEEEFDARLESYEEEE
;
A
#
# COMPACT_ATOMS: atom_id res chain seq x y z
N ARG A 1 18.86 -3.24 -3.38
CA ARG A 1 17.65 -3.99 -3.62
C ARG A 1 16.74 -3.22 -4.55
N PHE A 2 16.24 -3.89 -5.53
CA PHE A 2 15.45 -3.26 -6.58
C PHE A 2 14.30 -2.42 -6.07
N VAL A 3 13.63 -2.90 -5.08
CA VAL A 3 12.50 -2.22 -4.50
C VAL A 3 12.79 -0.79 -4.11
N ALA A 4 14.03 -0.44 -3.93
CA ALA A 4 14.40 0.92 -3.56
C ALA A 4 13.84 1.97 -4.55
N ASP A 5 13.68 1.60 -5.80
CA ASP A 5 13.11 2.51 -6.79
C ASP A 5 11.63 2.76 -6.57
N PHE A 6 10.94 1.78 -6.01
CA PHE A 6 9.55 1.96 -5.63
C PHE A 6 9.42 2.71 -4.36
N ILE A 7 10.35 2.46 -3.46
CA ILE A 7 10.07 2.71 -2.11
C ILE A 7 10.67 3.96 -1.56
N GLY A 8 11.49 4.67 -2.15
CA GLY A 8 12.00 5.85 -1.48
C GLY A 8 11.12 6.24 -0.31
N GLU A 9 9.81 6.42 -0.58
CA GLU A 9 8.83 6.79 0.44
C GLU A 9 7.62 5.86 0.49
N SER A 10 7.69 4.70 -0.15
CA SER A 10 6.55 3.80 -0.24
C SER A 10 6.22 3.13 1.08
N ASN A 11 4.94 2.76 1.21
CA ASN A 11 4.47 1.98 2.34
C ASN A 11 4.73 0.50 2.06
N ILE A 12 5.46 -0.15 2.95
CA ILE A 12 5.73 -1.58 2.84
C ILE A 12 5.17 -2.24 4.08
N VAL A 13 4.25 -3.19 3.88
CA VAL A 13 3.61 -3.87 4.99
C VAL A 13 3.67 -5.37 4.80
N ASN A 14 3.74 -6.10 5.91
CA ASN A 14 3.67 -7.56 5.88
C ASN A 14 2.23 -7.98 5.64
N ALA A 15 2.05 -8.97 4.81
CA ALA A 15 0.73 -9.44 4.43
C ALA A 15 0.73 -10.94 4.17
N VAL A 16 -0.44 -11.49 3.92
CA VAL A 16 -0.60 -12.91 3.61
C VAL A 16 -1.49 -13.02 2.39
N MET A 17 -1.04 -13.77 1.40
CA MET A 17 -1.85 -14.05 0.23
C MET A 17 -2.87 -15.12 0.57
N ILE A 18 -4.14 -14.76 0.56
CA ILE A 18 -5.21 -15.69 0.95
C ILE A 18 -5.61 -16.58 -0.22
N ASP A 19 -5.77 -15.97 -1.38
CA ASP A 19 -6.17 -16.66 -2.61
C ASP A 19 -5.80 -15.76 -3.78
N ASP A 20 -6.05 -16.23 -5.00
CA ASP A 20 -5.86 -15.39 -6.18
C ASP A 20 -6.70 -14.12 -6.03
N TYR A 21 -6.07 -12.98 -6.30
CA TYR A 21 -6.72 -11.67 -6.23
C TYR A 21 -7.19 -11.26 -4.84
N LEU A 22 -6.67 -11.91 -3.79
CA LEU A 22 -7.09 -11.63 -2.42
C LEU A 22 -5.90 -11.68 -1.47
N VAL A 23 -5.62 -10.56 -0.82
CA VAL A 23 -4.52 -10.44 0.14
C VAL A 23 -5.05 -9.95 1.48
N GLU A 24 -4.48 -10.47 2.57
CA GLU A 24 -4.82 -10.04 3.92
C GLU A 24 -3.71 -9.13 4.46
N ILE A 25 -4.11 -7.93 4.88
CA ILE A 25 -3.20 -6.95 5.47
C ILE A 25 -3.74 -6.63 6.86
N TYR A 26 -2.95 -6.92 7.89
CA TYR A 26 -3.31 -6.63 9.29
C TYR A 26 -4.70 -7.13 9.68
N GLY A 27 -5.04 -8.34 9.23
CA GLY A 27 -6.28 -8.99 9.59
C GLY A 27 -7.48 -8.66 8.73
N LYS A 28 -7.31 -7.81 7.73
CA LYS A 28 -8.38 -7.47 6.78
C LYS A 28 -8.04 -7.92 5.38
N GLN A 29 -9.01 -8.39 4.64
CA GLN A 29 -8.83 -8.88 3.29
C GLN A 29 -9.12 -7.78 2.27
N TYR A 30 -8.26 -7.68 1.26
CA TYR A 30 -8.38 -6.68 0.19
C TYR A 30 -8.20 -7.36 -1.16
N GLU A 31 -8.91 -6.86 -2.16
CA GLU A 31 -8.72 -7.32 -3.53
C GLU A 31 -7.39 -6.78 -4.07
N CYS A 32 -6.71 -7.61 -4.84
CA CYS A 32 -5.49 -7.23 -5.55
C CYS A 32 -5.49 -7.85 -6.94
N VAL A 33 -4.47 -7.55 -7.73
CA VAL A 33 -4.40 -8.03 -9.12
C VAL A 33 -3.45 -9.21 -9.30
N ASP A 34 -2.85 -9.68 -8.22
CA ASP A 34 -1.90 -10.79 -8.26
C ASP A 34 -2.60 -12.14 -8.11
N ALA A 35 -2.11 -13.11 -8.85
CA ALA A 35 -2.61 -14.47 -8.82
C ALA A 35 -1.45 -15.46 -8.99
N GLY A 36 -1.70 -16.74 -8.78
CA GLY A 36 -0.70 -17.78 -8.99
C GLY A 36 0.28 -17.95 -7.84
N LEU A 37 0.04 -17.29 -6.71
CA LEU A 37 0.84 -17.46 -5.50
C LEU A 37 0.17 -18.49 -4.59
N ASP A 38 0.98 -19.16 -3.77
CA ASP A 38 0.46 -20.14 -2.83
C ASP A 38 -0.48 -19.50 -1.83
N LYS A 39 -1.53 -20.22 -1.47
CA LYS A 39 -2.47 -19.76 -0.44
C LYS A 39 -1.75 -19.68 0.91
N ASN A 40 -2.10 -18.66 1.67
CA ASN A 40 -1.53 -18.40 3.00
C ASN A 40 -0.02 -18.13 2.95
N LYS A 41 0.51 -17.75 1.79
CA LYS A 41 1.91 -17.40 1.65
C LYS A 41 2.16 -16.02 2.23
N ARG A 42 3.23 -15.88 2.99
CA ARG A 42 3.67 -14.59 3.50
C ARG A 42 4.24 -13.76 2.38
N VAL A 43 3.75 -12.55 2.23
CA VAL A 43 4.20 -11.62 1.21
C VAL A 43 4.38 -10.25 1.83
N GLU A 44 4.99 -9.34 1.06
CA GLU A 44 5.04 -7.93 1.42
C GLU A 44 4.18 -7.18 0.42
N VAL A 45 3.42 -6.20 0.91
CA VAL A 45 2.63 -5.33 0.05
C VAL A 45 3.30 -3.98 0.01
N VAL A 46 3.51 -3.46 -1.20
CA VAL A 46 4.06 -2.12 -1.43
C VAL A 46 2.96 -1.26 -2.03
N ILE A 47 2.67 -0.14 -1.38
CA ILE A 47 1.69 0.84 -1.88
C ILE A 47 2.38 2.19 -1.91
N ARG A 48 2.39 2.83 -3.08
CA ARG A 48 3.02 4.14 -3.22
C ARG A 48 2.18 5.21 -2.53
N PRO A 49 2.81 6.21 -1.90
CA PRO A 49 2.06 7.25 -1.20
C PRO A 49 1.06 8.00 -2.08
N GLU A 50 1.37 8.21 -3.34
CA GLU A 50 0.47 8.90 -4.27
C GLU A 50 -0.74 8.06 -4.68
N ASP A 51 -0.71 6.76 -4.44
CA ASP A 51 -1.81 5.85 -4.74
C ASP A 51 -2.79 5.70 -3.58
N LEU A 52 -2.47 6.27 -2.44
CA LEU A 52 -3.38 6.31 -1.30
C LEU A 52 -4.19 7.60 -1.34
N GLU A 53 -5.47 7.49 -1.11
CA GLU A 53 -6.38 8.61 -1.11
C GLU A 53 -7.00 8.77 0.27
N ILE A 54 -7.01 10.00 0.78
CA ILE A 54 -7.62 10.30 2.08
C ILE A 54 -9.11 10.56 1.86
N THR A 55 -9.92 9.87 2.64
CA THR A 55 -11.38 10.02 2.61
C THR A 55 -11.90 10.02 4.04
N SER A 56 -13.21 10.03 4.21
CA SER A 56 -13.79 9.92 5.56
C SER A 56 -13.50 8.54 6.13
N SER A 57 -13.45 8.43 7.46
CA SER A 57 -13.17 7.16 8.11
C SER A 57 -14.22 6.09 7.78
N GLU A 58 -15.43 6.50 7.44
CA GLU A 58 -16.49 5.58 7.07
C GLU A 58 -16.30 4.98 5.69
N LYS A 59 -15.67 5.71 4.78
CA LYS A 59 -15.50 5.29 3.38
C LYS A 59 -14.14 4.65 3.11
N GLY A 60 -13.19 4.83 4.01
CA GLY A 60 -11.84 4.30 3.81
C GLY A 60 -11.76 2.81 4.05
N LYS A 61 -10.85 2.18 3.34
CA LYS A 61 -10.53 0.76 3.56
C LYS A 61 -9.72 0.55 4.82
N ILE A 62 -8.91 1.55 5.19
CA ILE A 62 -8.07 1.52 6.39
C ILE A 62 -8.36 2.79 7.19
N ASN A 63 -8.66 2.64 8.46
CA ASN A 63 -8.89 3.78 9.34
C ASN A 63 -7.60 4.17 10.05
N VAL A 64 -7.26 5.43 9.96
CA VAL A 64 -6.01 5.96 10.53
C VAL A 64 -6.25 7.31 11.18
N VAL A 65 -5.26 7.75 11.95
CA VAL A 65 -5.22 9.08 12.54
C VAL A 65 -4.00 9.79 11.95
N VAL A 66 -4.19 11.02 11.51
CA VAL A 66 -3.09 11.82 10.97
C VAL A 66 -2.14 12.18 12.11
N ASP A 67 -0.87 11.82 11.95
CA ASP A 67 0.16 12.13 12.94
C ASP A 67 0.89 13.42 12.57
N THR A 68 1.40 13.51 11.34
CA THR A 68 2.12 14.70 10.88
C THR A 68 1.73 15.05 9.45
N GLN A 69 1.96 16.30 9.09
CA GLN A 69 1.73 16.81 7.75
C GLN A 69 2.85 17.75 7.40
N LEU A 70 3.46 17.59 6.23
CA LEU A 70 4.54 18.43 5.75
C LEU A 70 4.31 18.78 4.29
N PHE A 71 4.37 20.08 3.98
CA PHE A 71 4.23 20.53 2.60
C PHE A 71 5.57 20.41 1.87
N ARG A 72 5.55 19.72 0.72
CA ARG A 72 6.74 19.45 -0.09
C ARG A 72 6.82 20.32 -1.35
N GLY A 73 6.09 21.41 -1.42
CA GLY A 73 6.13 22.33 -2.54
C GLY A 73 5.06 22.07 -3.60
N VAL A 74 4.70 20.83 -3.85
CA VAL A 74 3.67 20.47 -4.83
C VAL A 74 2.58 19.58 -4.20
N HIS A 75 2.88 18.95 -3.08
CA HIS A 75 1.93 18.11 -2.35
C HIS A 75 2.27 18.10 -0.87
N TYR A 76 1.34 17.60 -0.09
CA TYR A 76 1.56 17.35 1.34
C TYR A 76 1.98 15.90 1.53
N GLU A 77 3.02 15.70 2.34
CA GLU A 77 3.39 14.37 2.80
C GLU A 77 2.73 14.20 4.16
N ILE A 78 1.78 13.29 4.21
CA ILE A 78 0.95 13.08 5.40
C ILE A 78 1.30 11.73 5.99
N CYS A 79 1.75 11.73 7.24
CA CYS A 79 2.07 10.51 7.95
C CYS A 79 0.89 10.17 8.87
N CYS A 80 0.35 8.97 8.72
CA CYS A 80 -0.80 8.51 9.47
C CYS A 80 -0.47 7.26 10.24
N LEU A 81 -1.17 7.03 11.34
CA LEU A 81 -1.03 5.82 12.15
C LEU A 81 -2.37 5.08 12.20
N ASP A 82 -2.33 3.77 12.01
CA ASP A 82 -3.52 2.95 12.18
C ASP A 82 -3.71 2.56 13.66
N ASP A 83 -4.71 1.76 13.96
CA ASP A 83 -5.02 1.37 15.35
C ASP A 83 -3.95 0.49 15.99
N GLN A 84 -3.02 -0.04 15.21
CA GLN A 84 -1.88 -0.81 15.69
C GLN A 84 -0.58 0.00 15.63
N TYR A 85 -0.69 1.31 15.40
CA TYR A 85 0.44 2.24 15.26
C TYR A 85 1.35 1.93 14.08
N ASN A 86 0.86 1.26 13.06
CA ASN A 86 1.59 1.12 11.80
C ASN A 86 1.53 2.43 11.03
N GLU A 87 2.65 2.83 10.48
CA GLU A 87 2.78 4.09 9.76
C GLU A 87 2.33 3.95 8.31
N TRP A 88 1.56 4.93 7.84
CA TRP A 88 1.13 5.01 6.44
C TRP A 88 1.46 6.40 5.94
N ILE A 89 2.20 6.47 4.82
CA ILE A 89 2.58 7.74 4.20
C ILE A 89 1.69 7.98 2.99
N VAL A 90 1.11 9.18 2.93
CA VAL A 90 0.20 9.58 1.86
C VAL A 90 0.71 10.87 1.23
N HIS A 91 0.71 10.94 -0.09
CA HIS A 91 0.96 12.18 -0.80
C HIS A 91 -0.40 12.71 -1.31
N SER A 92 -0.76 13.90 -0.88
CA SER A 92 -2.06 14.48 -1.20
C SER A 92 -1.90 15.96 -1.55
N THR A 93 -2.74 16.45 -2.44
CA THR A 93 -2.79 17.88 -2.74
C THR A 93 -3.64 18.63 -1.73
N LYS A 94 -4.32 17.91 -0.84
CA LYS A 94 -5.17 18.49 0.20
C LYS A 94 -4.56 18.31 1.57
N GLU A 95 -4.80 19.28 2.43
CA GLU A 95 -4.36 19.22 3.82
C GLU A 95 -5.14 18.18 4.61
N ALA A 96 -4.46 17.60 5.61
CA ALA A 96 -5.09 16.76 6.61
C ALA A 96 -4.50 17.14 7.97
N LYS A 97 -5.31 17.64 8.86
CA LYS A 97 -4.82 18.14 10.15
C LYS A 97 -4.33 17.02 11.06
N PRO A 98 -3.17 17.17 11.69
CA PRO A 98 -2.72 16.21 12.70
C PRO A 98 -3.79 16.00 13.78
N GLY A 99 -3.97 14.74 14.16
CA GLY A 99 -5.00 14.36 15.12
C GLY A 99 -6.35 14.00 14.51
N SER A 100 -6.54 14.24 13.22
CA SER A 100 -7.80 13.92 12.54
C SER A 100 -7.92 12.42 12.28
N ALA A 101 -9.11 11.87 12.50
CA ALA A 101 -9.40 10.49 12.12
C ALA A 101 -9.90 10.49 10.68
N VAL A 102 -9.22 9.75 9.81
CA VAL A 102 -9.55 9.69 8.39
C VAL A 102 -9.47 8.25 7.91
N GLY A 103 -9.96 8.01 6.69
CA GLY A 103 -9.83 6.73 6.03
C GLY A 103 -8.84 6.83 4.88
N LEU A 104 -8.16 5.74 4.60
CA LEU A 104 -7.31 5.61 3.42
C LEU A 104 -7.98 4.69 2.43
N ASN A 105 -8.00 5.09 1.17
CA ASN A 105 -8.58 4.30 0.11
C ASN A 105 -7.55 4.08 -0.99
N PHE A 106 -7.69 2.99 -1.72
CA PHE A 106 -6.80 2.65 -2.82
C PHE A 106 -7.47 1.62 -3.71
N ASP A 107 -7.07 1.59 -4.98
CA ASP A 107 -7.56 0.60 -5.92
C ASP A 107 -6.79 -0.72 -5.79
N PRO A 108 -7.37 -1.85 -6.18
CA PRO A 108 -6.65 -3.12 -6.18
C PRO A 108 -5.34 -3.08 -6.95
N GLU A 109 -5.27 -2.27 -7.99
CA GLU A 109 -4.08 -2.10 -8.83
C GLU A 109 -2.95 -1.38 -8.09
N ALA A 110 -3.25 -0.67 -7.02
CA ALA A 110 -2.25 0.03 -6.22
C ALA A 110 -1.45 -0.92 -5.32
N ILE A 111 -1.95 -2.12 -5.10
CA ILE A 111 -1.28 -3.12 -4.28
C ILE A 111 -0.26 -3.87 -5.13
N HIS A 112 1.02 -3.72 -4.77
CA HIS A 112 2.11 -4.46 -5.42
C HIS A 112 2.61 -5.53 -4.46
N ILE A 113 2.46 -6.79 -4.85
CA ILE A 113 2.85 -7.93 -4.01
C ILE A 113 4.31 -8.27 -4.26
N MET A 114 5.09 -8.38 -3.18
CA MET A 114 6.47 -8.85 -3.24
C MET A 114 6.60 -10.10 -2.41
N VAL A 115 7.28 -11.10 -2.96
CA VAL A 115 7.55 -12.35 -2.24
C VAL A 115 8.89 -12.21 -1.53
N PRO A 116 8.93 -12.40 -0.21
CA PRO A 116 10.20 -12.34 0.52
C PRO A 116 11.22 -13.34 -0.06
N GLY A 117 12.42 -12.87 -0.34
CA GLY A 117 13.45 -13.68 -0.96
C GLY A 117 13.40 -13.71 -2.48
N GLU A 118 12.42 -13.07 -3.10
CA GLU A 118 12.32 -12.95 -4.55
C GLU A 118 13.45 -12.08 -5.09
N THR A 119 14.08 -12.49 -6.18
CA THR A 119 15.12 -11.67 -6.80
C THR A 119 14.51 -10.53 -7.59
N GLU A 120 15.34 -9.52 -7.91
CA GLU A 120 14.90 -8.41 -8.73
C GLU A 120 14.39 -8.88 -10.09
N GLU A 121 15.09 -9.84 -10.68
CA GLU A 121 14.70 -10.39 -11.98
C GLU A 121 13.35 -11.09 -11.92
N GLU A 122 13.12 -11.86 -10.88
CA GLU A 122 11.85 -12.55 -10.69
C GLU A 122 10.71 -11.57 -10.49
N PHE A 123 10.96 -10.52 -9.74
CA PHE A 123 9.97 -9.49 -9.49
C PHE A 123 9.63 -8.74 -10.78
N ASP A 124 10.65 -8.32 -11.53
CA ASP A 124 10.46 -7.63 -12.81
C ASP A 124 9.71 -8.49 -13.81
N ALA A 125 10.07 -9.76 -13.91
CA ALA A 125 9.41 -10.67 -14.83
C ALA A 125 7.93 -10.83 -14.49
N ARG A 126 7.61 -10.87 -13.22
CA ARG A 126 6.23 -10.98 -12.76
C ARG A 126 5.42 -9.72 -13.12
N LEU A 127 6.02 -8.55 -12.93
CA LEU A 127 5.37 -7.29 -13.27
C LEU A 127 5.15 -7.16 -14.78
N GLU A 128 6.12 -7.54 -15.57
CA GLU A 128 5.99 -7.53 -17.03
C GLU A 128 4.86 -8.44 -17.50
N SER A 129 4.72 -9.60 -16.86
CA SER A 129 3.65 -10.53 -17.19
C SER A 129 2.28 -9.91 -16.97
N TYR A 130 2.11 -9.12 -15.92
CA TYR A 130 0.84 -8.45 -15.66
C TYR A 130 0.56 -7.37 -16.71
N GLU A 131 1.58 -6.64 -17.11
CA GLU A 131 1.42 -5.61 -18.14
C GLU A 131 1.02 -6.19 -19.49
N GLU A 132 1.58 -7.34 -19.83
CA GLU A 132 1.28 -8.01 -21.11
C GLU A 132 -0.16 -8.51 -21.19
N GLU A 133 -0.78 -8.78 -20.08
CA GLU A 133 -2.15 -9.26 -20.03
C GLU A 133 -3.18 -8.16 -20.29
N GLU A 134 -2.76 -6.94 -20.26
CA GLU A 134 -3.63 -5.82 -20.57
C GLU A 134 -3.77 -5.64 -22.08
#